data_de744bb08421074f496a3153faeb8ea0
#
_entry.id   de744bb08421074f496a3153faeb8ea0
#
_cell.length_a   1.000
_cell.length_b   1.000
_cell.length_c   1.000
_cell.angle_alpha   90.00
_cell.angle_beta   90.00
_cell.angle_gamma   90.00
#
_symmetry.space_group_name_H-M   'P 1'
#
loop_
_entity.id
_entity.type
_entity.pdbx_description
1 polymer ?
#
loop_
_entity_poly.entity_id
_entity_poly.type
_entity_poly.pdbx_seq_one_letter_code
_entity_poly.pdbx_strand_id
1 'polypeptide(L)'
;MKIFTNRKINNTTRIVSLLGIELYKTDDTEDARTQYFLGNFIYTKRIKSKIKDLKVYKIMGLPISKRTIEKDICSYYIFGILINQTHLAKLFFKNNLKRVKEKYDDVYILHSNSGEVYLFFAYLAKSFIKKNQSQHPLFVATQKYHIDILKMYYPEAKYIFINNLQLKTQSDVWNMPEHRYFILFSGNHFEKVEQDIKNSEIDSVHYLASILKTLNLTEKDFSKPQVMPSVKSQKVLSNAVNKMQLQLNDFIILAPEAITCEDLPIIFWQKVANELKNKNFDIYLNITKPTNYIEGCKHYNLGFKEVFFLAQKAKAVISLRSGFSEFLLPTGIPNISVYTKFRKKTKNAFSVDKGIEGFSMLKIPFVDKNKVCEINAELYKNEDELVRQVIDSLEIMLNKKECLL
;
A
#
# COMPACT_ATOMS: atom_id res chain seq x y z
N MET A 1 -7.26 47.55 31.10
CA MET A 1 -7.41 47.35 29.62
C MET A 1 -6.53 46.19 29.19
N LYS A 2 -7.06 45.16 28.55
CA LYS A 2 -6.24 44.04 28.09
C LYS A 2 -5.43 44.50 26.91
N ILE A 3 -4.10 44.53 27.00
CA ILE A 3 -3.17 44.97 25.97
C ILE A 3 -3.26 44.06 24.73
N PHE A 4 -3.44 42.76 24.95
CA PHE A 4 -3.54 41.76 23.90
C PHE A 4 -4.83 40.92 24.09
N THR A 5 -5.60 40.73 23.03
CA THR A 5 -6.78 39.87 23.07
C THR A 5 -6.78 38.91 21.90
N ASN A 6 -7.21 37.68 22.17
CA ASN A 6 -7.41 36.62 21.20
C ASN A 6 -8.81 36.03 21.49
N ARG A 7 -9.78 36.36 20.63
CA ARG A 7 -11.17 36.00 20.83
C ARG A 7 -11.65 35.11 19.67
N LYS A 8 -12.26 34.00 20.04
CA LYS A 8 -13.09 33.24 19.14
C LYS A 8 -14.51 33.76 19.27
N ILE A 9 -15.04 34.42 18.24
CA ILE A 9 -16.39 35.01 18.26
C ILE A 9 -17.45 33.93 18.05
N ASN A 10 -17.18 33.03 17.11
CA ASN A 10 -18.01 31.86 16.80
C ASN A 10 -17.12 30.72 16.26
N ASN A 11 -17.73 29.65 15.75
CA ASN A 11 -16.97 28.49 15.23
C ASN A 11 -16.13 28.81 14.00
N THR A 12 -16.44 29.88 13.30
CA THR A 12 -15.83 30.27 12.03
C THR A 12 -14.95 31.50 12.13
N THR A 13 -15.15 32.35 13.16
CA THR A 13 -14.48 33.67 13.24
C THR A 13 -13.58 33.76 14.46
N ARG A 14 -12.32 34.14 14.24
CA ARG A 14 -11.33 34.42 15.27
C ARG A 14 -10.69 35.78 15.02
N ILE A 15 -10.55 36.58 16.08
CA ILE A 15 -9.95 37.92 16.05
C ILE A 15 -8.79 37.98 17.03
N VAL A 16 -7.69 38.56 16.59
CA VAL A 16 -6.53 38.91 17.42
C VAL A 16 -6.35 40.43 17.36
N SER A 17 -6.35 41.11 18.50
CA SER A 17 -6.17 42.56 18.58
C SER A 17 -5.12 42.95 19.62
N LEU A 18 -4.45 44.07 19.35
CA LEU A 18 -3.51 44.74 20.26
C LEU A 18 -4.00 46.16 20.54
N LEU A 19 -4.12 46.52 21.80
CA LEU A 19 -4.61 47.85 22.20
C LEU A 19 -5.96 48.25 21.57
N GLY A 20 -6.83 47.26 21.27
CA GLY A 20 -8.09 47.46 20.59
C GLY A 20 -8.04 47.50 19.05
N ILE A 21 -6.85 47.52 18.45
CA ILE A 21 -6.69 47.49 17.01
C ILE A 21 -6.68 46.02 16.52
N GLU A 22 -7.55 45.67 15.57
CA GLU A 22 -7.57 44.33 14.94
C GLU A 22 -6.33 44.13 14.09
N LEU A 23 -5.40 43.29 14.57
CA LEU A 23 -4.20 42.94 13.83
C LEU A 23 -4.48 41.80 12.84
N TYR A 24 -5.34 40.87 13.24
CA TYR A 24 -5.62 39.67 12.46
C TYR A 24 -7.04 39.18 12.71
N LYS A 25 -7.75 38.83 11.64
CA LYS A 25 -9.07 38.22 11.68
C LYS A 25 -9.12 37.04 10.71
N THR A 26 -9.74 35.95 11.09
CA THR A 26 -10.08 34.84 10.21
C THR A 26 -11.58 34.63 10.18
N ASP A 27 -12.11 34.49 8.96
CA ASP A 27 -13.46 34.00 8.72
C ASP A 27 -13.36 32.68 7.94
N ASP A 28 -13.84 31.60 8.50
CA ASP A 28 -13.77 30.24 7.92
C ASP A 28 -15.20 29.74 7.72
N THR A 29 -15.62 29.60 6.49
CA THR A 29 -16.89 29.01 6.07
C THR A 29 -16.65 27.68 5.38
N GLU A 30 -17.71 26.90 5.10
CA GLU A 30 -17.57 25.63 4.39
C GLU A 30 -16.84 25.79 3.04
N ASP A 31 -17.16 26.88 2.33
CA ASP A 31 -16.66 27.10 0.98
C ASP A 31 -15.44 28.02 0.91
N ALA A 32 -15.13 28.77 1.96
CA ALA A 32 -14.05 29.74 1.90
C ALA A 32 -13.40 30.00 3.25
N ARG A 33 -12.10 30.32 3.21
CA ARG A 33 -11.37 30.89 4.35
C ARG A 33 -10.80 32.23 3.96
N THR A 34 -11.13 33.25 4.72
CA THR A 34 -10.57 34.59 4.55
C THR A 34 -9.74 34.97 5.76
N GLN A 35 -8.56 35.52 5.52
CA GLN A 35 -7.64 36.01 6.55
C GLN A 35 -7.38 37.47 6.28
N TYR A 36 -7.64 38.31 7.27
CA TYR A 36 -7.44 39.76 7.21
C TYR A 36 -6.27 40.15 8.11
N PHE A 37 -5.47 41.11 7.67
CA PHE A 37 -4.36 41.69 8.43
C PHE A 37 -4.52 43.21 8.46
N LEU A 38 -4.24 43.83 9.61
CA LEU A 38 -4.39 45.27 9.82
C LEU A 38 -5.76 45.80 9.36
N GLY A 39 -6.81 45.26 9.96
CA GLY A 39 -8.17 45.46 9.45
C GLY A 39 -8.33 44.77 8.09
N ASN A 40 -8.80 45.48 7.07
CA ASN A 40 -9.00 44.93 5.73
C ASN A 40 -7.93 45.38 4.74
N PHE A 41 -6.82 45.98 5.20
CA PHE A 41 -5.79 46.54 4.33
C PHE A 41 -5.10 45.45 3.50
N ILE A 42 -4.76 44.34 4.15
CA ILE A 42 -4.20 43.15 3.48
C ILE A 42 -5.12 41.98 3.80
N TYR A 43 -5.58 41.26 2.80
CA TYR A 43 -6.31 40.03 3.06
C TYR A 43 -6.05 38.93 2.04
N THR A 44 -6.20 37.70 2.49
CA THR A 44 -6.14 36.52 1.62
C THR A 44 -7.50 35.84 1.64
N LYS A 45 -8.03 35.49 0.48
CA LYS A 45 -9.25 34.69 0.36
C LYS A 45 -8.92 33.37 -0.32
N ARG A 46 -9.24 32.27 0.35
CA ARG A 46 -9.15 30.92 -0.19
C ARG A 46 -10.56 30.37 -0.36
N ILE A 47 -10.94 30.06 -1.58
CA ILE A 47 -12.18 29.39 -1.93
C ILE A 47 -11.85 27.90 -2.09
N LYS A 48 -12.56 27.07 -1.36
CA LYS A 48 -12.44 25.61 -1.40
C LYS A 48 -13.63 25.06 -2.19
N SER A 49 -13.39 24.33 -3.27
CA SER A 49 -14.41 23.53 -3.92
C SER A 49 -13.85 22.15 -4.27
N LYS A 50 -14.71 21.18 -4.55
CA LYS A 50 -14.28 19.85 -4.98
C LYS A 50 -13.46 19.85 -6.27
N ILE A 51 -13.61 20.89 -7.08
CA ILE A 51 -13.03 20.98 -8.43
C ILE A 51 -11.90 22.02 -8.51
N LYS A 52 -11.94 23.05 -7.66
CA LYS A 52 -11.03 24.19 -7.76
C LYS A 52 -10.68 24.75 -6.38
N ASP A 53 -9.40 24.88 -6.07
CA ASP A 53 -8.88 25.63 -4.93
C ASP A 53 -8.31 26.96 -5.44
N LEU A 54 -8.90 28.06 -5.01
CA LEU A 54 -8.51 29.41 -5.39
C LEU A 54 -8.01 30.17 -4.18
N LYS A 55 -6.77 30.64 -4.21
CA LYS A 55 -6.21 31.55 -3.19
C LYS A 55 -5.82 32.88 -3.84
N VAL A 56 -6.40 33.95 -3.35
CA VAL A 56 -6.14 35.31 -3.84
C VAL A 56 -5.56 36.16 -2.72
N TYR A 57 -4.48 36.85 -3.00
CA TYR A 57 -3.87 37.86 -2.12
C TYR A 57 -4.26 39.22 -2.63
N LYS A 58 -4.80 40.09 -1.75
CA LYS A 58 -5.21 41.43 -2.08
C LYS A 58 -4.60 42.44 -1.12
N ILE A 59 -4.24 43.58 -1.65
CA ILE A 59 -3.83 44.81 -0.89
C ILE A 59 -4.79 45.92 -1.28
N MET A 60 -5.38 46.60 -0.31
CA MET A 60 -6.41 47.64 -0.53
C MET A 60 -7.53 47.20 -1.51
N GLY A 61 -7.93 45.94 -1.45
CA GLY A 61 -8.96 45.38 -2.36
C GLY A 61 -8.47 44.95 -3.74
N LEU A 62 -7.29 45.36 -4.17
CA LEU A 62 -6.71 45.01 -5.47
C LEU A 62 -6.04 43.62 -5.41
N PRO A 63 -6.31 42.75 -6.37
CA PRO A 63 -5.67 41.42 -6.42
C PRO A 63 -4.23 41.54 -6.89
N ILE A 64 -3.26 41.34 -6.00
CA ILE A 64 -1.82 41.39 -6.31
C ILE A 64 -1.34 40.05 -6.83
N SER A 65 -1.72 38.94 -6.15
CA SER A 65 -1.36 37.63 -6.65
C SER A 65 -2.52 36.62 -6.47
N LYS A 66 -2.56 35.65 -7.35
CA LYS A 66 -3.58 34.62 -7.41
C LYS A 66 -2.92 33.28 -7.61
N ARG A 67 -3.33 32.30 -6.84
CA ARG A 67 -2.98 30.91 -7.06
C ARG A 67 -4.27 30.12 -7.29
N THR A 68 -4.35 29.39 -8.38
CA THR A 68 -5.44 28.44 -8.65
C THR A 68 -4.90 27.02 -8.70
N ILE A 69 -5.67 26.09 -8.17
CA ILE A 69 -5.46 24.66 -8.34
C ILE A 69 -6.72 24.11 -8.99
N GLU A 70 -6.58 23.56 -10.18
CA GLU A 70 -7.68 23.01 -10.95
C GLU A 70 -7.18 21.77 -11.68
N LYS A 71 -7.86 20.62 -11.48
CA LYS A 71 -7.48 19.33 -12.08
C LYS A 71 -5.97 19.03 -11.98
N ASP A 72 -5.39 19.09 -10.79
CA ASP A 72 -3.96 18.83 -10.52
C ASP A 72 -2.98 19.86 -11.11
N ILE A 73 -3.45 20.93 -11.71
CA ILE A 73 -2.60 22.00 -12.20
C ILE A 73 -2.63 23.17 -11.20
N CYS A 74 -1.44 23.56 -10.76
CA CYS A 74 -1.26 24.75 -9.94
C CYS A 74 -0.77 25.90 -10.81
N SER A 75 -1.55 26.95 -10.92
CA SER A 75 -1.23 28.16 -11.71
C SER A 75 -1.04 29.35 -10.78
N TYR A 76 0.03 30.12 -11.01
CA TYR A 76 0.37 31.32 -10.27
C TYR A 76 0.28 32.55 -11.18
N TYR A 77 -0.41 33.55 -10.68
CA TYR A 77 -0.60 34.84 -11.37
C TYR A 77 -0.10 35.96 -10.49
N ILE A 78 0.51 36.97 -11.10
CA ILE A 78 0.82 38.27 -10.49
C ILE A 78 0.15 39.33 -11.35
N PHE A 79 -0.61 40.23 -10.73
CA PHE A 79 -1.42 41.25 -11.43
C PHE A 79 -2.26 40.70 -12.59
N GLY A 80 -2.80 39.48 -12.43
CA GLY A 80 -3.59 38.84 -13.48
C GLY A 80 -2.82 38.10 -14.57
N ILE A 81 -1.49 38.28 -14.63
CA ILE A 81 -0.61 37.62 -15.61
C ILE A 81 -0.20 36.24 -15.08
N LEU A 82 -0.35 35.22 -15.91
CA LEU A 82 0.13 33.89 -15.61
C LEU A 82 1.67 33.88 -15.60
N ILE A 83 2.24 33.64 -14.41
CA ILE A 83 3.72 33.61 -14.24
C ILE A 83 4.24 32.18 -14.32
N ASN A 84 3.51 31.24 -13.73
CA ASN A 84 3.94 29.84 -13.68
C ASN A 84 2.76 28.90 -13.63
N GLN A 85 2.93 27.77 -14.28
CA GLN A 85 1.99 26.66 -14.23
C GLN A 85 2.74 25.35 -14.02
N THR A 86 2.35 24.55 -13.05
CA THR A 86 2.99 23.27 -12.76
C THR A 86 1.98 22.27 -12.21
N HIS A 87 2.23 20.99 -12.44
CA HIS A 87 1.46 19.95 -11.79
C HIS A 87 1.70 19.98 -10.28
N LEU A 88 0.62 19.97 -9.52
CA LEU A 88 0.66 20.07 -8.07
C LEU A 88 1.48 18.91 -7.46
N ALA A 89 1.28 17.69 -7.98
CA ALA A 89 2.02 16.52 -7.55
C ALA A 89 3.54 16.69 -7.72
N LYS A 90 3.97 17.23 -8.87
CA LYS A 90 5.38 17.50 -9.18
C LYS A 90 5.99 18.55 -8.24
N LEU A 91 5.26 19.65 -8.00
CA LEU A 91 5.71 20.69 -7.08
C LEU A 91 5.84 20.16 -5.65
N PHE A 92 4.84 19.41 -5.19
CA PHE A 92 4.84 18.80 -3.88
C PHE A 92 6.01 17.82 -3.72
N PHE A 93 6.23 16.97 -4.71
CA PHE A 93 7.33 16.01 -4.75
C PHE A 93 8.70 16.73 -4.68
N LYS A 94 8.94 17.70 -5.55
CA LYS A 94 10.17 18.49 -5.56
C LYS A 94 10.45 19.18 -4.21
N ASN A 95 9.42 19.73 -3.58
CA ASN A 95 9.55 20.36 -2.26
C ASN A 95 9.89 19.37 -1.14
N ASN A 96 9.41 18.12 -1.21
CA ASN A 96 9.79 17.09 -0.26
C ASN A 96 11.23 16.62 -0.48
N LEU A 97 11.66 16.43 -1.74
CA LEU A 97 13.04 16.07 -2.06
C LEU A 97 14.06 17.10 -1.55
N LYS A 98 13.76 18.39 -1.68
CA LYS A 98 14.63 19.48 -1.16
C LYS A 98 14.87 19.41 0.36
N ARG A 99 14.04 18.69 1.11
CA ARG A 99 14.21 18.50 2.56
C ARG A 99 15.15 17.36 2.91
N VAL A 100 15.50 16.53 1.94
CA VAL A 100 16.44 15.43 2.15
C VAL A 100 17.85 16.02 2.23
N LYS A 101 18.47 15.90 3.40
CA LYS A 101 19.83 16.44 3.65
C LYS A 101 20.93 15.48 3.23
N GLU A 102 20.59 14.23 3.01
CA GLU A 102 21.52 13.15 2.71
C GLU A 102 21.79 13.07 1.22
N LYS A 103 23.02 12.69 0.86
CA LYS A 103 23.39 12.46 -0.54
C LYS A 103 22.62 11.28 -1.12
N TYR A 104 22.04 11.42 -2.29
CA TYR A 104 21.43 10.37 -3.08
C TYR A 104 21.68 10.62 -4.57
N ASP A 105 21.65 9.58 -5.37
CA ASP A 105 21.84 9.61 -6.82
C ASP A 105 20.59 9.23 -7.59
N ASP A 106 19.90 8.19 -7.14
CA ASP A 106 18.67 7.69 -7.75
C ASP A 106 17.48 7.81 -6.80
N VAL A 107 16.33 8.07 -7.35
CA VAL A 107 15.05 8.16 -6.62
C VAL A 107 14.09 7.10 -7.12
N TYR A 108 13.77 6.13 -6.27
CA TYR A 108 12.84 5.04 -6.55
C TYR A 108 11.49 5.30 -5.89
N ILE A 109 10.47 5.57 -6.69
CA ILE A 109 9.12 5.90 -6.22
C ILE A 109 8.28 4.63 -6.18
N LEU A 110 7.87 4.22 -4.99
CA LEU A 110 7.05 3.05 -4.74
C LEU A 110 5.57 3.44 -4.90
N HIS A 111 4.96 3.05 -6.01
CA HIS A 111 3.61 3.51 -6.37
C HIS A 111 2.63 2.35 -6.62
N SER A 112 2.86 1.20 -6.02
CA SER A 112 2.05 0.02 -6.27
C SER A 112 1.40 -0.55 -5.01
N ASN A 113 0.68 -1.64 -5.18
CA ASN A 113 0.13 -2.44 -4.08
C ASN A 113 1.25 -3.12 -3.30
N SER A 114 0.92 -3.65 -2.12
CA SER A 114 1.90 -4.31 -1.25
C SER A 114 2.57 -5.52 -1.91
N GLY A 115 1.86 -6.25 -2.77
CA GLY A 115 2.38 -7.44 -3.45
C GLY A 115 3.56 -7.12 -4.37
N GLU A 116 3.41 -6.15 -5.27
CA GLU A 116 4.45 -5.76 -6.22
C GLU A 116 5.65 -5.13 -5.51
N VAL A 117 5.40 -4.30 -4.49
CA VAL A 117 6.47 -3.70 -3.67
C VAL A 117 7.23 -4.79 -2.91
N TYR A 118 6.51 -5.77 -2.36
CA TYR A 118 7.10 -6.93 -1.73
C TYR A 118 7.98 -7.72 -2.69
N LEU A 119 7.46 -8.11 -3.85
CA LEU A 119 8.22 -8.87 -4.85
C LEU A 119 9.47 -8.14 -5.32
N PHE A 120 9.36 -6.83 -5.51
CA PHE A 120 10.52 -6.02 -5.85
C PHE A 120 11.61 -6.11 -4.78
N PHE A 121 11.29 -5.83 -3.51
CA PHE A 121 12.30 -5.84 -2.46
C PHE A 121 12.77 -7.24 -2.10
N ALA A 122 11.89 -8.22 -2.11
CA ALA A 122 12.23 -9.59 -1.75
C ALA A 122 13.14 -10.26 -2.79
N TYR A 123 12.92 -10.01 -4.08
CA TYR A 123 13.53 -10.80 -5.14
C TYR A 123 14.37 -10.00 -6.13
N LEU A 124 14.09 -8.73 -6.39
CA LEU A 124 14.61 -8.01 -7.55
C LEU A 124 15.43 -6.75 -7.23
N ALA A 125 15.17 -6.09 -6.08
CA ALA A 125 15.75 -4.78 -5.78
C ALA A 125 17.28 -4.79 -5.80
N LYS A 126 17.91 -5.86 -5.30
CA LYS A 126 19.37 -5.99 -5.29
C LYS A 126 19.97 -5.95 -6.70
N SER A 127 19.40 -6.73 -7.60
CA SER A 127 19.86 -6.80 -9.00
C SER A 127 19.51 -5.52 -9.75
N PHE A 128 18.34 -4.94 -9.50
CA PHE A 128 17.92 -3.68 -10.13
C PHE A 128 18.82 -2.50 -9.73
N ILE A 129 19.09 -2.33 -8.45
CA ILE A 129 19.99 -1.28 -7.93
C ILE A 129 21.40 -1.46 -8.51
N LYS A 130 21.92 -2.71 -8.51
CA LYS A 130 23.24 -3.04 -9.09
C LYS A 130 23.27 -2.73 -10.59
N LYS A 131 22.27 -3.12 -11.36
CA LYS A 131 22.19 -2.88 -12.80
C LYS A 131 22.16 -1.39 -13.13
N ASN A 132 21.48 -0.59 -12.31
CA ASN A 132 21.44 0.86 -12.48
C ASN A 132 22.68 1.57 -11.90
N GLN A 133 23.63 0.84 -11.30
CA GLN A 133 24.85 1.37 -10.69
C GLN A 133 24.56 2.44 -9.63
N SER A 134 23.43 2.35 -8.93
CA SER A 134 23.05 3.28 -7.89
C SER A 134 23.88 3.05 -6.63
N GLN A 135 24.56 4.08 -6.16
CA GLN A 135 25.40 4.03 -4.95
C GLN A 135 24.61 4.50 -3.71
N HIS A 136 23.73 5.45 -3.90
CA HIS A 136 22.95 6.07 -2.83
C HIS A 136 21.46 6.15 -3.21
N PRO A 137 20.75 5.00 -3.27
CA PRO A 137 19.33 4.98 -3.63
C PRO A 137 18.48 5.63 -2.55
N LEU A 138 17.58 6.55 -2.96
CA LEU A 138 16.54 7.12 -2.13
C LEU A 138 15.18 6.50 -2.50
N PHE A 139 14.50 5.90 -1.55
CA PHE A 139 13.16 5.36 -1.76
C PHE A 139 12.10 6.36 -1.32
N VAL A 140 11.09 6.54 -2.17
CA VAL A 140 9.92 7.37 -1.87
C VAL A 140 8.73 6.45 -1.64
N ALA A 141 8.35 6.29 -0.40
CA ALA A 141 7.18 5.50 -0.01
C ALA A 141 5.92 6.35 -0.12
N THR A 142 4.89 5.84 -0.80
CA THR A 142 3.60 6.53 -0.94
C THR A 142 2.52 5.97 -0.01
N GLN A 143 2.78 4.81 0.59
CA GLN A 143 1.95 4.16 1.59
C GLN A 143 2.81 3.70 2.77
N LYS A 144 2.22 3.60 3.96
CA LYS A 144 2.97 3.19 5.18
C LYS A 144 3.57 1.79 5.07
N TYR A 145 2.82 0.84 4.50
CA TYR A 145 3.29 -0.53 4.33
C TYR A 145 4.50 -0.65 3.39
N HIS A 146 4.72 0.31 2.47
CA HIS A 146 5.96 0.35 1.68
C HIS A 146 7.20 0.46 2.56
N ILE A 147 7.12 1.26 3.63
CA ILE A 147 8.23 1.43 4.59
C ILE A 147 8.48 0.14 5.35
N ASP A 148 7.42 -0.53 5.78
CA ASP A 148 7.54 -1.78 6.52
C ASP A 148 8.20 -2.87 5.66
N ILE A 149 7.75 -3.01 4.42
CA ILE A 149 8.33 -3.96 3.46
C ILE A 149 9.78 -3.57 3.13
N LEU A 150 10.05 -2.30 2.83
CA LEU A 150 11.42 -1.82 2.58
C LEU A 150 12.36 -2.20 3.72
N LYS A 151 11.98 -1.90 4.96
CA LYS A 151 12.80 -2.17 6.15
C LYS A 151 12.97 -3.65 6.49
N MET A 152 12.13 -4.51 5.97
CA MET A 152 12.30 -5.96 6.12
C MET A 152 13.52 -6.47 5.36
N TYR A 153 13.77 -5.94 4.16
CA TYR A 153 14.81 -6.39 3.25
C TYR A 153 16.03 -5.47 3.22
N TYR A 154 15.80 -4.18 3.45
CA TYR A 154 16.83 -3.11 3.41
C TYR A 154 16.67 -2.18 4.61
N PRO A 155 17.05 -2.62 5.84
CA PRO A 155 16.85 -1.83 7.06
C PRO A 155 17.59 -0.49 7.04
N GLU A 156 18.74 -0.42 6.35
CA GLU A 156 19.58 0.78 6.24
C GLU A 156 19.23 1.66 5.04
N ALA A 157 18.21 1.29 4.27
CA ALA A 157 17.82 2.07 3.11
C ALA A 157 17.30 3.45 3.51
N LYS A 158 17.75 4.47 2.79
CA LYS A 158 17.24 5.84 2.93
C LYS A 158 15.86 5.94 2.29
N TYR A 159 14.94 6.56 3.00
CA TYR A 159 13.60 6.76 2.47
C TYR A 159 12.97 8.06 2.96
N ILE A 160 12.00 8.53 2.18
CA ILE A 160 11.04 9.55 2.59
C ILE A 160 9.62 9.03 2.40
N PHE A 161 8.71 9.52 3.22
CA PHE A 161 7.29 9.19 3.11
C PHE A 161 6.52 10.38 2.56
N ILE A 162 5.82 10.16 1.44
CA ILE A 162 4.98 11.16 0.79
C ILE A 162 3.60 10.54 0.58
N ASN A 163 2.71 10.73 1.55
CA ASN A 163 1.37 10.15 1.50
C ASN A 163 0.58 10.62 0.27
N ASN A 164 -0.08 9.68 -0.38
CA ASN A 164 -0.95 9.94 -1.54
C ASN A 164 -0.28 10.72 -2.67
N LEU A 165 1.00 10.46 -2.94
CA LEU A 165 1.70 11.05 -4.06
C LEU A 165 1.04 10.61 -5.38
N GLN A 166 0.49 11.57 -6.12
CA GLN A 166 -0.25 11.33 -7.36
C GLN A 166 0.64 11.50 -8.60
N LEU A 167 1.76 10.78 -8.65
CA LEU A 167 2.55 10.66 -9.88
C LEU A 167 2.03 9.47 -10.67
N LYS A 168 1.48 9.71 -11.85
CA LYS A 168 0.82 8.67 -12.65
C LYS A 168 1.75 8.01 -13.66
N THR A 169 2.73 8.74 -14.13
CA THR A 169 3.61 8.28 -15.21
C THR A 169 5.05 8.69 -14.97
N GLN A 170 5.99 8.01 -15.64
CA GLN A 170 7.40 8.36 -15.60
C GLN A 170 7.66 9.76 -16.14
N SER A 171 6.84 10.26 -17.08
CA SER A 171 6.95 11.62 -17.62
C SER A 171 6.72 12.71 -16.57
N ASP A 172 6.00 12.39 -15.47
CA ASP A 172 5.77 13.34 -14.37
C ASP A 172 7.08 13.72 -13.65
N VAL A 173 8.12 12.90 -13.75
CA VAL A 173 9.41 13.08 -13.06
C VAL A 173 10.59 13.32 -14.02
N TRP A 174 10.50 12.99 -15.30
CA TRP A 174 11.62 13.06 -16.26
C TRP A 174 12.23 14.45 -16.47
N ASN A 175 11.48 15.52 -16.23
CA ASN A 175 11.98 16.89 -16.39
C ASN A 175 12.60 17.46 -15.10
N MET A 176 13.13 16.62 -14.22
CA MET A 176 13.90 17.04 -13.05
C MET A 176 15.37 16.69 -13.28
N PRO A 177 16.23 17.66 -13.61
CA PRO A 177 17.56 17.39 -14.17
C PRO A 177 18.60 16.87 -13.18
N GLU A 178 18.31 16.89 -11.89
CA GLU A 178 19.34 16.68 -10.85
C GLU A 178 19.57 15.21 -10.50
N HIS A 179 18.59 14.30 -10.80
CA HIS A 179 18.64 12.89 -10.41
C HIS A 179 17.92 11.99 -11.42
N ARG A 180 18.25 10.69 -11.40
CA ARG A 180 17.48 9.68 -12.12
C ARG A 180 16.28 9.26 -11.27
N TYR A 181 15.11 9.20 -11.88
CA TYR A 181 13.86 8.89 -11.21
C TYR A 181 13.23 7.64 -11.81
N PHE A 182 12.82 6.72 -10.95
CA PHE A 182 12.16 5.49 -11.34
C PHE A 182 10.82 5.39 -10.61
N ILE A 183 9.71 5.40 -11.35
CA ILE A 183 8.41 5.07 -10.78
C ILE A 183 8.23 3.56 -10.91
N LEU A 184 8.31 2.87 -9.78
CA LEU A 184 8.14 1.42 -9.74
C LEU A 184 6.64 1.10 -9.72
N PHE A 185 6.16 0.40 -10.75
CA PHE A 185 4.81 -0.14 -10.85
C PHE A 185 3.70 0.91 -10.74
N SER A 186 3.67 1.88 -11.65
CA SER A 186 2.57 2.83 -11.77
C SER A 186 1.24 2.12 -12.08
N GLY A 187 0.09 2.76 -11.78
CA GLY A 187 -1.23 2.17 -12.04
C GLY A 187 -1.44 1.68 -13.48
N ASN A 188 -0.82 2.35 -14.47
CA ASN A 188 -0.84 1.91 -15.86
C ASN A 188 -0.10 0.59 -16.11
N HIS A 189 0.88 0.24 -15.26
CA HIS A 189 1.57 -1.04 -15.36
C HIS A 189 0.63 -2.18 -15.02
N PHE A 190 -0.14 -2.06 -13.94
CA PHE A 190 -1.08 -3.09 -13.52
C PHE A 190 -2.21 -3.30 -14.55
N GLU A 191 -2.78 -2.21 -15.08
CA GLU A 191 -3.79 -2.30 -16.15
C GLU A 191 -3.25 -3.02 -17.40
N LYS A 192 -1.99 -2.80 -17.75
CA LYS A 192 -1.35 -3.49 -18.87
C LYS A 192 -1.14 -4.97 -18.58
N VAL A 193 -0.69 -5.34 -17.38
CA VAL A 193 -0.56 -6.74 -16.95
C VAL A 193 -1.90 -7.45 -17.02
N GLU A 194 -2.97 -6.85 -16.49
CA GLU A 194 -4.33 -7.39 -16.55
C GLU A 194 -4.79 -7.57 -18.00
N GLN A 195 -4.49 -6.61 -18.87
CA GLN A 195 -4.85 -6.70 -20.29
C GLN A 195 -4.07 -7.78 -21.02
N ASP A 196 -2.77 -7.91 -20.73
CA ASP A 196 -1.92 -8.96 -21.30
C ASP A 196 -2.41 -10.37 -20.87
N ILE A 197 -2.78 -10.54 -19.58
CA ILE A 197 -3.37 -11.79 -19.07
C ILE A 197 -4.71 -12.09 -19.74
N LYS A 198 -5.58 -11.08 -19.91
CA LYS A 198 -6.88 -11.24 -20.56
C LYS A 198 -6.77 -11.65 -22.01
N ASN A 199 -5.83 -11.07 -22.74
CA ASN A 199 -5.66 -11.24 -24.19
C ASN A 199 -4.76 -12.43 -24.56
N SER A 200 -4.08 -13.05 -23.59
CA SER A 200 -3.24 -14.22 -23.85
C SER A 200 -4.11 -15.42 -24.26
N GLU A 201 -3.89 -15.95 -25.43
CA GLU A 201 -4.64 -17.11 -25.93
C GLU A 201 -4.12 -18.43 -25.36
N ILE A 202 -2.85 -18.52 -24.99
CA ILE A 202 -2.25 -19.78 -24.53
C ILE A 202 -1.01 -19.50 -23.67
N ASP A 203 -0.82 -20.28 -22.59
CA ASP A 203 0.38 -20.36 -21.74
C ASP A 203 1.02 -19.02 -21.32
N SER A 204 0.17 -18.17 -21.03
CA SER A 204 0.09 -17.14 -20.01
C SER A 204 1.32 -16.30 -19.72
N VAL A 205 1.14 -15.04 -19.96
CA VAL A 205 2.00 -14.00 -19.38
C VAL A 205 1.77 -13.95 -17.87
N HIS A 206 2.61 -14.64 -17.11
CA HIS A 206 2.64 -14.46 -15.67
C HIS A 206 3.06 -13.02 -15.34
N TYR A 207 2.42 -12.41 -14.35
CA TYR A 207 2.68 -11.01 -14.00
C TYR A 207 4.16 -10.72 -13.65
N LEU A 208 4.93 -11.71 -13.17
CA LEU A 208 6.38 -11.58 -12.95
C LEU A 208 7.13 -11.27 -14.23
N ALA A 209 6.73 -11.85 -15.37
CA ALA A 209 7.37 -11.55 -16.66
C ALA A 209 7.18 -10.07 -17.05
N SER A 210 5.99 -9.52 -16.76
CA SER A 210 5.72 -8.09 -16.97
C SER A 210 6.53 -7.20 -16.02
N ILE A 211 6.70 -7.61 -14.77
CA ILE A 211 7.56 -6.92 -13.80
C ILE A 211 9.01 -6.92 -14.29
N LEU A 212 9.54 -8.07 -14.69
CA LEU A 212 10.91 -8.19 -15.23
C LEU A 212 11.11 -7.30 -16.45
N LYS A 213 10.17 -7.33 -17.40
CA LYS A 213 10.20 -6.48 -18.60
C LYS A 213 10.22 -5.00 -18.23
N THR A 214 9.38 -4.58 -17.28
CA THR A 214 9.31 -3.17 -16.83
C THR A 214 10.60 -2.70 -16.18
N LEU A 215 11.24 -3.58 -15.40
CA LEU A 215 12.51 -3.28 -14.75
C LEU A 215 13.73 -3.54 -15.65
N ASN A 216 13.51 -4.01 -16.88
CA ASN A 216 14.57 -4.45 -17.78
C ASN A 216 15.47 -5.51 -17.13
N LEU A 217 14.88 -6.47 -16.43
CA LEU A 217 15.53 -7.59 -15.77
C LEU A 217 15.15 -8.92 -16.45
N THR A 218 15.83 -9.98 -16.07
CA THR A 218 15.60 -11.35 -16.53
C THR A 218 15.38 -12.29 -15.34
N GLU A 219 14.99 -13.53 -15.57
CA GLU A 219 14.83 -14.53 -14.52
C GLU A 219 16.12 -14.81 -13.74
N LYS A 220 17.29 -14.59 -14.33
CA LYS A 220 18.61 -14.73 -13.68
C LYS A 220 18.87 -13.65 -12.62
N ASP A 221 18.09 -12.58 -12.65
CA ASP A 221 18.21 -11.45 -11.72
C ASP A 221 17.46 -11.66 -10.41
N PHE A 222 16.68 -12.74 -10.29
CA PHE A 222 16.04 -13.08 -9.03
C PHE A 222 17.06 -13.48 -7.96
N SER A 223 16.83 -13.03 -6.74
CA SER A 223 17.60 -13.42 -5.56
C SER A 223 16.70 -14.04 -4.51
N LYS A 224 17.25 -15.00 -3.72
CA LYS A 224 16.49 -15.60 -2.63
C LYS A 224 16.16 -14.54 -1.56
N PRO A 225 14.89 -14.44 -1.12
CA PRO A 225 14.49 -13.50 -0.08
C PRO A 225 15.21 -13.72 1.24
N GLN A 226 15.68 -12.65 1.85
CA GLN A 226 16.31 -12.68 3.18
C GLN A 226 15.68 -11.58 4.03
N VAL A 227 14.87 -11.97 5.01
CA VAL A 227 14.22 -11.02 5.92
C VAL A 227 15.15 -10.76 7.11
N MET A 228 15.44 -9.48 7.34
CA MET A 228 16.30 -9.07 8.45
C MET A 228 15.51 -9.02 9.77
N PRO A 229 15.94 -9.76 10.80
CA PRO A 229 15.31 -9.73 12.12
C PRO A 229 15.40 -8.33 12.75
N SER A 230 14.46 -8.02 13.64
CA SER A 230 14.44 -6.77 14.38
C SER A 230 14.02 -7.03 15.82
N VAL A 231 14.81 -6.57 16.77
CA VAL A 231 14.53 -6.67 18.20
C VAL A 231 13.18 -6.02 18.54
N LYS A 232 12.89 -4.86 17.93
CA LYS A 232 11.62 -4.15 18.13
C LYS A 232 10.43 -5.00 17.68
N SER A 233 10.52 -5.62 16.51
CA SER A 233 9.43 -6.47 15.98
C SER A 233 9.25 -7.73 16.82
N GLN A 234 10.32 -8.32 17.33
CA GLN A 234 10.23 -9.48 18.22
C GLN A 234 9.50 -9.13 19.53
N LYS A 235 9.80 -7.97 20.13
CA LYS A 235 9.11 -7.50 21.34
C LYS A 235 7.61 -7.26 21.11
N VAL A 236 7.27 -6.62 19.99
CA VAL A 236 5.86 -6.39 19.61
C VAL A 236 5.14 -7.72 19.41
N LEU A 237 5.78 -8.65 18.73
CA LEU A 237 5.24 -10.00 18.50
C LEU A 237 5.00 -10.76 19.81
N SER A 238 5.98 -10.79 20.70
CA SER A 238 5.84 -11.46 22.01
C SER A 238 4.69 -10.89 22.82
N ASN A 239 4.54 -9.58 22.85
CA ASN A 239 3.43 -8.92 23.53
C ASN A 239 2.07 -9.28 22.89
N ALA A 240 2.00 -9.35 21.57
CA ALA A 240 0.79 -9.71 20.85
C ALA A 240 0.38 -11.15 21.10
N VAL A 241 1.33 -12.10 21.02
CA VAL A 241 1.14 -13.53 21.30
C VAL A 241 0.61 -13.73 22.72
N ASN A 242 1.21 -13.07 23.72
CA ASN A 242 0.77 -13.14 25.10
C ASN A 242 -0.65 -12.59 25.31
N LYS A 243 -0.96 -11.43 24.70
CA LYS A 243 -2.32 -10.85 24.79
C LYS A 243 -3.39 -11.70 24.14
N MET A 244 -3.09 -12.36 23.03
CA MET A 244 -3.99 -13.27 22.34
C MET A 244 -4.05 -14.65 23.01
N GLN A 245 -3.12 -14.98 23.89
CA GLN A 245 -2.92 -16.33 24.41
C GLN A 245 -2.83 -17.36 23.27
N LEU A 246 -2.07 -17.00 22.22
CA LEU A 246 -1.94 -17.83 21.03
C LEU A 246 -0.95 -18.98 21.30
N GLN A 247 -1.36 -20.21 21.01
CA GLN A 247 -0.49 -21.38 21.13
C GLN A 247 0.47 -21.42 19.94
N LEU A 248 1.74 -21.07 20.17
CA LEU A 248 2.74 -21.10 19.13
C LEU A 248 2.98 -22.53 18.63
N ASN A 249 3.17 -22.66 17.32
CA ASN A 249 3.34 -23.90 16.56
C ASN A 249 2.07 -24.78 16.40
N ASP A 250 0.94 -24.38 16.98
CA ASP A 250 -0.36 -25.08 16.85
C ASP A 250 -1.49 -24.14 16.44
N PHE A 251 -1.19 -23.15 15.64
CA PHE A 251 -2.18 -22.22 15.11
C PHE A 251 -2.11 -22.11 13.59
N ILE A 252 -3.25 -21.71 13.03
CA ILE A 252 -3.43 -21.42 11.60
C ILE A 252 -3.67 -19.92 11.43
N ILE A 253 -3.12 -19.32 10.38
CA ILE A 253 -3.44 -17.94 9.98
C ILE A 253 -4.61 -18.00 8.99
N LEU A 254 -5.70 -17.31 9.30
CA LEU A 254 -6.79 -17.03 8.36
C LEU A 254 -6.68 -15.58 7.86
N ALA A 255 -6.69 -15.39 6.54
CA ALA A 255 -6.63 -14.08 5.92
C ALA A 255 -7.74 -13.93 4.84
N PRO A 256 -8.97 -13.58 5.24
CA PRO A 256 -10.15 -13.57 4.37
C PRO A 256 -10.24 -12.36 3.44
N GLU A 257 -9.33 -11.39 3.55
CA GLU A 257 -9.43 -10.12 2.83
C GLU A 257 -8.51 -10.06 1.61
N ALA A 258 -9.07 -9.62 0.48
CA ALA A 258 -8.31 -9.22 -0.71
C ALA A 258 -8.89 -7.94 -1.33
N ILE A 259 -8.04 -7.16 -2.02
CA ILE A 259 -8.48 -5.93 -2.71
C ILE A 259 -8.96 -6.25 -4.12
N THR A 260 -8.32 -7.18 -4.79
CA THR A 260 -8.50 -7.46 -6.22
C THR A 260 -9.45 -8.63 -6.51
N CYS A 261 -9.67 -9.51 -5.55
CA CYS A 261 -10.58 -10.64 -5.67
C CYS A 261 -11.93 -10.36 -5.03
N GLU A 262 -12.99 -11.03 -5.50
CA GLU A 262 -14.30 -11.01 -4.84
C GLU A 262 -14.19 -11.69 -3.48
N ASP A 263 -14.83 -11.10 -2.47
CA ASP A 263 -14.82 -11.67 -1.13
C ASP A 263 -15.67 -12.96 -1.12
N LEU A 264 -15.19 -13.98 -0.43
CA LEU A 264 -16.03 -15.10 -0.04
C LEU A 264 -16.94 -14.70 1.14
N PRO A 265 -18.16 -15.25 1.24
CA PRO A 265 -19.06 -14.95 2.34
C PRO A 265 -18.42 -15.22 3.70
N ILE A 266 -18.74 -14.40 4.70
CA ILE A 266 -18.18 -14.57 6.05
C ILE A 266 -18.54 -15.94 6.64
N ILE A 267 -19.69 -16.50 6.25
CA ILE A 267 -20.13 -17.84 6.68
C ILE A 267 -19.18 -18.94 6.20
N PHE A 268 -18.61 -18.82 4.99
CA PHE A 268 -17.57 -19.75 4.53
C PHE A 268 -16.36 -19.74 5.47
N TRP A 269 -15.86 -18.57 5.81
CA TRP A 269 -14.72 -18.43 6.70
C TRP A 269 -15.03 -18.90 8.12
N GLN A 270 -16.27 -18.71 8.59
CA GLN A 270 -16.71 -19.23 9.87
C GLN A 270 -16.75 -20.78 9.88
N LYS A 271 -17.20 -21.41 8.78
CA LYS A 271 -17.17 -22.87 8.63
C LYS A 271 -15.72 -23.38 8.64
N VAL A 272 -14.82 -22.77 7.87
CA VAL A 272 -13.39 -23.11 7.89
C VAL A 272 -12.82 -22.99 9.31
N ALA A 273 -13.13 -21.90 10.02
CA ALA A 273 -12.65 -21.71 11.39
C ALA A 273 -13.19 -22.78 12.35
N ASN A 274 -14.46 -23.17 12.21
CA ASN A 274 -15.05 -24.21 13.05
C ASN A 274 -14.37 -25.57 12.82
N GLU A 275 -14.13 -25.94 11.55
CA GLU A 275 -13.43 -27.19 11.23
C GLU A 275 -12.00 -27.20 11.79
N LEU A 276 -11.28 -26.08 11.71
CA LEU A 276 -9.94 -25.96 12.29
C LEU A 276 -9.94 -26.09 13.81
N LYS A 277 -10.95 -25.50 14.48
CA LYS A 277 -11.11 -25.65 15.94
C LYS A 277 -11.46 -27.09 16.36
N ASN A 278 -12.29 -27.77 15.58
CA ASN A 278 -12.61 -29.20 15.81
C ASN A 278 -11.35 -30.07 15.74
N LYS A 279 -10.32 -29.61 15.03
CA LYS A 279 -8.98 -30.20 14.93
C LYS A 279 -7.98 -29.67 15.97
N ASN A 280 -8.45 -28.91 16.96
CA ASN A 280 -7.67 -28.29 18.04
C ASN A 280 -6.63 -27.24 17.61
N PHE A 281 -6.82 -26.59 16.45
CA PHE A 281 -5.97 -25.47 16.07
C PHE A 281 -6.48 -24.16 16.68
N ASP A 282 -5.57 -23.37 17.23
CA ASP A 282 -5.79 -21.94 17.42
C ASP A 282 -5.85 -21.23 16.07
N ILE A 283 -6.60 -20.12 16.01
CA ILE A 283 -6.72 -19.36 14.77
C ILE A 283 -6.34 -17.91 15.01
N TYR A 284 -5.30 -17.45 14.30
CA TYR A 284 -5.00 -16.04 14.19
C TYR A 284 -5.69 -15.47 12.95
N LEU A 285 -6.57 -14.48 13.16
CA LEU A 285 -7.32 -13.83 12.10
C LEU A 285 -6.61 -12.55 11.65
N ASN A 286 -6.14 -12.51 10.40
CA ASN A 286 -5.51 -11.35 9.79
C ASN A 286 -6.53 -10.56 8.99
N ILE A 287 -7.10 -9.51 9.60
CA ILE A 287 -8.11 -8.63 9.00
C ILE A 287 -7.75 -7.16 9.24
N THR A 288 -8.21 -6.31 8.34
CA THR A 288 -8.13 -4.85 8.46
C THR A 288 -9.49 -4.21 8.79
N LYS A 289 -10.59 -4.91 8.48
CA LYS A 289 -11.96 -4.45 8.69
C LYS A 289 -12.60 -5.22 9.85
N PRO A 290 -13.03 -4.55 10.93
CA PRO A 290 -13.72 -5.22 12.04
C PRO A 290 -14.97 -6.01 11.64
N THR A 291 -15.64 -5.60 10.55
CA THR A 291 -16.82 -6.31 10.00
C THR A 291 -16.52 -7.71 9.49
N ASN A 292 -15.25 -8.05 9.26
CA ASN A 292 -14.81 -9.36 8.79
C ASN A 292 -14.34 -10.25 9.95
N TYR A 293 -14.70 -9.89 11.19
CA TYR A 293 -14.38 -10.72 12.35
C TYR A 293 -15.09 -12.06 12.28
N ILE A 294 -14.38 -13.13 12.61
CA ILE A 294 -14.86 -14.52 12.66
C ILE A 294 -14.88 -14.95 14.12
N GLU A 295 -16.02 -15.46 14.56
CA GLU A 295 -16.23 -15.81 15.95
C GLU A 295 -15.26 -16.87 16.46
N GLY A 296 -14.72 -16.61 17.66
CA GLY A 296 -13.76 -17.49 18.33
C GLY A 296 -12.38 -17.52 17.70
N CYS A 297 -12.06 -16.63 16.77
CA CYS A 297 -10.70 -16.40 16.29
C CYS A 297 -9.98 -15.32 17.11
N LYS A 298 -8.66 -15.48 17.22
CA LYS A 298 -7.81 -14.50 17.90
C LYS A 298 -7.34 -13.44 16.90
N HIS A 299 -7.43 -12.17 17.27
CA HIS A 299 -7.02 -11.05 16.41
C HIS A 299 -6.18 -10.05 17.19
N TYR A 300 -5.14 -9.57 16.54
CA TYR A 300 -4.32 -8.46 17.00
C TYR A 300 -3.78 -7.71 15.79
N ASN A 301 -3.83 -6.39 15.82
CA ASN A 301 -3.33 -5.57 14.70
C ASN A 301 -1.79 -5.57 14.69
N LEU A 302 -1.21 -6.39 13.82
CA LEU A 302 0.23 -6.54 13.60
C LEU A 302 0.65 -5.85 12.30
N GLY A 303 1.87 -5.29 12.29
CA GLY A 303 2.50 -4.83 11.07
C GLY A 303 2.99 -5.99 10.19
N PHE A 304 3.35 -5.70 8.95
CA PHE A 304 3.83 -6.72 7.99
C PHE A 304 4.97 -7.57 8.56
N LYS A 305 5.97 -6.92 9.18
CA LYS A 305 7.13 -7.61 9.73
C LYS A 305 6.77 -8.55 10.86
N GLU A 306 5.90 -8.12 11.77
CA GLU A 306 5.43 -8.92 12.90
C GLU A 306 4.61 -10.12 12.42
N VAL A 307 3.72 -9.92 11.43
CA VAL A 307 2.94 -11.02 10.84
C VAL A 307 3.85 -12.04 10.14
N PHE A 308 4.91 -11.58 9.44
CA PHE A 308 5.87 -12.48 8.83
C PHE A 308 6.55 -13.40 9.85
N PHE A 309 7.03 -12.84 10.97
CA PHE A 309 7.65 -13.64 12.02
C PHE A 309 6.67 -14.51 12.79
N LEU A 310 5.42 -14.03 12.95
CA LEU A 310 4.34 -14.86 13.49
C LEU A 310 4.08 -16.05 12.59
N ALA A 311 4.01 -15.85 11.28
CA ALA A 311 3.76 -16.89 10.31
C ALA A 311 4.82 -18.00 10.34
N GLN A 312 6.09 -17.67 10.61
CA GLN A 312 7.14 -18.70 10.78
C GLN A 312 6.86 -19.69 11.93
N LYS A 313 5.95 -19.35 12.83
CA LYS A 313 5.51 -20.19 13.96
C LYS A 313 4.14 -20.83 13.75
N ALA A 314 3.49 -20.53 12.63
CA ALA A 314 2.20 -21.12 12.28
C ALA A 314 2.37 -22.50 11.63
N LYS A 315 1.34 -23.35 11.75
CA LYS A 315 1.26 -24.61 10.99
C LYS A 315 1.02 -24.36 9.51
N ALA A 316 0.14 -23.40 9.21
CA ALA A 316 -0.21 -23.03 7.83
C ALA A 316 -0.82 -21.61 7.76
N VAL A 317 -0.99 -21.11 6.55
CA VAL A 317 -1.86 -19.98 6.22
C VAL A 317 -2.94 -20.42 5.24
N ILE A 318 -4.18 -19.98 5.48
CA ILE A 318 -5.31 -20.13 4.57
C ILE A 318 -5.81 -18.71 4.26
N SER A 319 -5.85 -18.34 2.99
CA SER A 319 -6.13 -16.96 2.60
C SER A 319 -6.97 -16.87 1.33
N LEU A 320 -7.73 -15.80 1.21
CA LEU A 320 -8.16 -15.34 -0.10
C LEU A 320 -6.93 -14.86 -0.88
N ARG A 321 -6.83 -15.21 -2.17
CA ARG A 321 -5.67 -14.84 -3.00
C ARG A 321 -5.43 -13.34 -3.00
N SER A 322 -4.28 -12.95 -2.52
CA SER A 322 -3.87 -11.55 -2.39
C SER A 322 -2.35 -11.42 -2.34
N GLY A 323 -1.81 -10.21 -2.39
CA GLY A 323 -0.40 -9.97 -2.15
C GLY A 323 0.08 -10.45 -0.76
N PHE A 324 -0.82 -10.64 0.20
CA PHE A 324 -0.51 -11.21 1.49
C PHE A 324 -0.12 -12.69 1.40
N SER A 325 -0.79 -13.47 0.55
CA SER A 325 -0.43 -14.88 0.32
C SER A 325 1.00 -15.02 -0.20
N GLU A 326 1.37 -14.17 -1.16
CA GLU A 326 2.73 -14.14 -1.72
C GLU A 326 3.76 -13.69 -0.68
N PHE A 327 3.40 -12.71 0.12
CA PHE A 327 4.25 -12.16 1.16
C PHE A 327 4.71 -13.21 2.17
N LEU A 328 3.90 -14.24 2.43
CA LEU A 328 4.22 -15.29 3.38
C LEU A 328 5.00 -16.48 2.78
N LEU A 329 5.17 -16.56 1.46
CA LEU A 329 5.88 -17.67 0.81
C LEU A 329 7.29 -17.93 1.37
N PRO A 330 8.15 -16.92 1.65
CA PRO A 330 9.48 -17.17 2.19
C PRO A 330 9.51 -17.69 3.63
N THR A 331 8.38 -17.72 4.32
CA THR A 331 8.29 -18.34 5.65
C THR A 331 8.42 -19.87 5.58
N GLY A 332 8.14 -20.45 4.40
CA GLY A 332 8.21 -21.89 4.15
C GLY A 332 7.11 -22.70 4.86
N ILE A 333 6.07 -22.05 5.35
CA ILE A 333 4.89 -22.76 5.90
C ILE A 333 3.93 -23.19 4.78
N PRO A 334 3.08 -24.20 4.98
CA PRO A 334 1.97 -24.50 4.09
C PRO A 334 1.10 -23.27 3.82
N ASN A 335 0.82 -23.00 2.55
CA ASN A 335 0.08 -21.82 2.09
C ASN A 335 -1.04 -22.25 1.15
N ILE A 336 -2.28 -22.10 1.60
CA ILE A 336 -3.48 -22.41 0.84
C ILE A 336 -4.13 -21.11 0.45
N SER A 337 -4.21 -20.86 -0.85
CA SER A 337 -4.84 -19.67 -1.41
C SER A 337 -6.07 -20.01 -2.22
N VAL A 338 -7.20 -19.44 -1.83
CA VAL A 338 -8.47 -19.58 -2.54
C VAL A 338 -8.59 -18.44 -3.55
N TYR A 339 -8.76 -18.81 -4.81
CA TYR A 339 -8.96 -17.88 -5.92
C TYR A 339 -10.45 -17.74 -6.18
N THR A 340 -10.91 -16.50 -6.24
CA THR A 340 -12.26 -16.09 -6.66
C THR A 340 -12.17 -15.16 -7.87
N LYS A 341 -13.31 -14.76 -8.41
CA LYS A 341 -13.36 -13.79 -9.50
C LYS A 341 -12.61 -12.52 -9.14
N PHE A 342 -11.88 -12.00 -10.10
CA PHE A 342 -11.27 -10.69 -9.94
C PHE A 342 -12.36 -9.60 -9.96
N ARG A 343 -12.33 -8.69 -8.97
CA ARG A 343 -13.33 -7.63 -8.84
C ARG A 343 -13.35 -6.76 -10.09
N LYS A 344 -14.54 -6.55 -10.65
CA LYS A 344 -14.80 -5.70 -11.82
C LYS A 344 -14.57 -4.21 -11.54
N LYS A 345 -13.41 -3.80 -11.05
CA LYS A 345 -13.07 -2.37 -11.02
C LYS A 345 -12.49 -1.88 -12.34
N THR A 346 -12.07 -2.78 -13.20
CA THR A 346 -11.53 -2.50 -14.53
C THR A 346 -12.39 -3.17 -15.60
N LYS A 347 -12.35 -2.65 -16.82
CA LYS A 347 -12.99 -3.26 -18.01
C LYS A 347 -12.41 -4.66 -18.33
N ASN A 348 -11.47 -5.16 -17.54
CA ASN A 348 -10.64 -6.32 -17.78
C ASN A 348 -10.94 -7.47 -16.81
N ALA A 349 -12.20 -7.73 -16.47
CA ALA A 349 -12.55 -8.94 -15.72
C ALA A 349 -12.15 -10.19 -16.51
N PHE A 350 -11.45 -11.12 -15.90
CA PHE A 350 -11.06 -12.41 -16.46
C PHE A 350 -11.51 -13.54 -15.52
N SER A 351 -11.55 -14.79 -16.07
CA SER A 351 -11.96 -15.98 -15.32
C SER A 351 -10.98 -16.29 -14.19
N VAL A 352 -11.42 -17.09 -13.22
CA VAL A 352 -10.57 -17.53 -12.10
C VAL A 352 -9.38 -18.33 -12.62
N ASP A 353 -9.57 -19.18 -13.65
CA ASP A 353 -8.48 -19.96 -14.25
C ASP A 353 -7.39 -19.07 -14.84
N LYS A 354 -7.76 -18.05 -15.62
CA LYS A 354 -6.80 -17.05 -16.10
C LYS A 354 -6.14 -16.28 -14.95
N GLY A 355 -6.86 -16.04 -13.87
CA GLY A 355 -6.32 -15.45 -12.64
C GLY A 355 -5.26 -16.34 -11.99
N ILE A 356 -5.50 -17.64 -11.90
CA ILE A 356 -4.52 -18.62 -11.41
C ILE A 356 -3.31 -18.63 -12.34
N GLU A 357 -3.49 -18.76 -13.65
CA GLU A 357 -2.39 -18.76 -14.60
C GLU A 357 -1.53 -17.51 -14.50
N GLY A 358 -2.16 -16.34 -14.46
CA GLY A 358 -1.48 -15.05 -14.46
C GLY A 358 -0.80 -14.69 -13.14
N PHE A 359 -1.31 -15.19 -12.01
CA PHE A 359 -0.85 -14.82 -10.66
C PHE A 359 -0.50 -16.04 -9.79
N SER A 360 -0.22 -17.19 -10.36
CA SER A 360 0.15 -18.39 -9.62
C SER A 360 1.40 -18.16 -8.75
N MET A 361 1.28 -18.50 -7.49
CA MET A 361 2.39 -18.48 -6.56
C MET A 361 3.42 -19.58 -6.85
N LEU A 362 3.00 -20.65 -7.54
CA LEU A 362 3.87 -21.76 -7.97
C LEU A 362 4.91 -21.34 -9.01
N LYS A 363 4.69 -20.20 -9.67
CA LYS A 363 5.63 -19.61 -10.63
C LYS A 363 6.61 -18.61 -10.00
N ILE A 364 6.48 -18.31 -8.71
CA ILE A 364 7.40 -17.42 -8.00
C ILE A 364 8.70 -18.19 -7.71
N PRO A 365 9.87 -17.59 -7.98
CA PRO A 365 11.16 -18.24 -7.73
C PRO A 365 11.39 -18.57 -6.26
N PHE A 366 12.13 -19.65 -5.99
CA PHE A 366 12.51 -20.12 -4.65
C PHE A 366 11.35 -20.58 -3.77
N VAL A 367 10.16 -20.76 -4.32
CA VAL A 367 9.00 -21.29 -3.60
C VAL A 367 9.05 -22.81 -3.56
N ASP A 368 8.85 -23.38 -2.38
CA ASP A 368 8.62 -24.82 -2.25
C ASP A 368 7.20 -25.16 -2.72
N LYS A 369 7.10 -25.71 -3.92
CA LYS A 369 5.82 -26.05 -4.58
C LYS A 369 4.98 -27.03 -3.78
N ASN A 370 5.60 -27.87 -2.95
CA ASN A 370 4.90 -28.84 -2.10
C ASN A 370 4.18 -28.15 -0.92
N LYS A 371 4.50 -26.89 -0.66
CA LYS A 371 3.91 -26.08 0.41
C LYS A 371 2.94 -25.02 -0.09
N VAL A 372 2.56 -25.06 -1.35
CA VAL A 372 1.59 -24.14 -1.93
C VAL A 372 0.44 -24.91 -2.55
N CYS A 373 -0.77 -24.57 -2.17
CA CYS A 373 -2.01 -25.09 -2.75
C CYS A 373 -2.85 -23.91 -3.25
N GLU A 374 -3.24 -23.95 -4.51
CA GLU A 374 -4.08 -22.96 -5.16
C GLU A 374 -5.42 -23.57 -5.49
N ILE A 375 -6.50 -23.05 -4.92
CA ILE A 375 -7.86 -23.58 -5.03
C ILE A 375 -8.70 -22.61 -5.85
N ASN A 376 -9.27 -23.09 -6.97
CA ASN A 376 -10.26 -22.36 -7.74
C ASN A 376 -11.64 -22.55 -7.11
N ALA A 377 -12.19 -21.47 -6.51
CA ALA A 377 -13.48 -21.54 -5.82
C ALA A 377 -14.66 -21.82 -6.77
N GLU A 378 -14.56 -21.51 -8.08
CA GLU A 378 -15.64 -21.75 -9.05
C GLU A 378 -15.84 -23.23 -9.40
N LEU A 379 -14.90 -24.10 -9.08
CA LEU A 379 -15.01 -25.53 -9.33
C LEU A 379 -15.93 -26.27 -8.36
N TYR A 380 -16.35 -25.61 -7.29
CA TYR A 380 -17.18 -26.22 -6.23
C TYR A 380 -18.60 -25.72 -6.29
N LYS A 381 -19.56 -26.64 -6.17
CA LYS A 381 -21.00 -26.37 -6.33
C LYS A 381 -21.59 -25.56 -5.16
N ASN A 382 -21.01 -25.70 -3.98
CA ASN A 382 -21.47 -25.04 -2.77
C ASN A 382 -20.32 -24.78 -1.79
N GLU A 383 -20.60 -23.99 -0.76
CA GLU A 383 -19.61 -23.61 0.25
C GLU A 383 -19.05 -24.82 1.03
N ASP A 384 -19.85 -25.84 1.31
CA ASP A 384 -19.43 -26.99 2.13
C ASP A 384 -18.40 -27.84 1.37
N GLU A 385 -18.57 -28.00 0.04
CA GLU A 385 -17.57 -28.66 -0.79
C GLU A 385 -16.24 -27.89 -0.80
N LEU A 386 -16.31 -26.55 -0.93
CA LEU A 386 -15.12 -25.70 -0.90
C LEU A 386 -14.42 -25.73 0.47
N VAL A 387 -15.19 -25.69 1.57
CA VAL A 387 -14.65 -25.85 2.94
C VAL A 387 -13.91 -27.17 3.07
N ARG A 388 -14.55 -28.28 2.66
CA ARG A 388 -13.95 -29.62 2.69
C ARG A 388 -12.63 -29.63 1.91
N GLN A 389 -12.60 -29.11 0.69
CA GLN A 389 -11.39 -29.05 -0.12
C GLN A 389 -10.26 -28.28 0.56
N VAL A 390 -10.58 -27.15 1.20
CA VAL A 390 -9.57 -26.36 1.95
C VAL A 390 -8.99 -27.18 3.10
N ILE A 391 -9.84 -27.88 3.85
CA ILE A 391 -9.42 -28.70 5.00
C ILE A 391 -8.63 -29.93 4.55
N ASP A 392 -9.08 -30.64 3.52
CA ASP A 392 -8.38 -31.81 2.96
C ASP A 392 -7.00 -31.42 2.43
N SER A 393 -6.91 -30.28 1.75
CA SER A 393 -5.64 -29.73 1.26
C SER A 393 -4.68 -29.43 2.42
N LEU A 394 -5.19 -28.85 3.50
CA LEU A 394 -4.39 -28.60 4.71
C LEU A 394 -3.84 -29.89 5.30
N GLU A 395 -4.68 -30.89 5.48
CA GLU A 395 -4.27 -32.18 6.04
C GLU A 395 -3.20 -32.88 5.20
N ILE A 396 -3.40 -32.91 3.87
CA ILE A 396 -2.40 -33.46 2.95
C ILE A 396 -1.05 -32.74 3.09
N MET A 397 -1.07 -31.42 3.21
CA MET A 397 0.17 -30.63 3.33
C MET A 397 0.85 -30.80 4.69
N LEU A 398 0.08 -30.96 5.77
CA LEU A 398 0.62 -31.19 7.12
C LEU A 398 1.20 -32.62 7.25
N ASN A 399 0.51 -33.63 6.73
CA ASN A 399 0.93 -35.04 6.81
C ASN A 399 2.18 -35.33 5.97
N LYS A 400 2.37 -34.67 4.80
CA LYS A 400 3.61 -34.77 4.03
C LYS A 400 4.86 -34.33 4.79
N LYS A 401 4.71 -33.54 5.85
CA LYS A 401 5.81 -33.09 6.71
C LYS A 401 6.28 -34.18 7.69
N GLU A 402 5.40 -35.11 8.07
CA GLU A 402 5.71 -36.21 9.00
C GLU A 402 6.43 -37.39 8.32
N CYS A 403 6.25 -37.53 7.00
CA CYS A 403 6.95 -38.57 6.21
C CYS A 403 8.38 -38.23 5.80
N LEU A 404 8.87 -37.02 6.08
CA LEU A 404 10.22 -36.53 5.71
C LEU A 404 11.14 -36.32 6.93
N LEU A 405 10.70 -36.65 8.13
CA LEU A 405 11.45 -36.68 9.38
C LEU A 405 11.68 -38.14 9.83
#